data_35b095cf4d583ef816e1626e5c3cc3a9
#
_entry.id   35b095cf4d583ef816e1626e5c3cc3a9
#
_cell.length_a   1.000
_cell.length_b   1.000
_cell.length_c   1.000
_cell.angle_alpha   90.00
_cell.angle_beta   90.00
_cell.angle_gamma   90.00
#
_symmetry.space_group_name_H-M   'P 1'
#
loop_
_entity.id
_entity.type
_entity.pdbx_description
1 polymer ?
#
loop_
_entity_poly.entity_id
_entity_poly.type
_entity_poly.pdbx_seq_one_letter_code
_entity_poly.pdbx_strand_id
1 'polypeptide(L)'
;MQPRRVNFHTLGCKLNFSESSTLAREFERGGFVRVAPTAEADICVINSCSVTEHADKKCRNLIRKLHRRNPAAIIAVTGCYAQLKPQEIAAIEGVDIVLSNNDKGALFKRVVELSGKGRAQVYSCETDSLTSFFAAFSSGDRTRAFLKVQDGCDYKCAYCTIHYACLLYTSPSPRD
;
A
#
# COMPACT_ATOMS: atom_id res chain seq x y z
N MET A 1 18.50 -9.10 -19.58
CA MET A 1 17.44 -8.10 -19.31
C MET A 1 17.82 -7.34 -18.04
N GLN A 2 17.75 -6.01 -18.05
CA GLN A 2 17.95 -5.24 -16.81
C GLN A 2 16.81 -5.54 -15.84
N PRO A 3 17.10 -5.66 -14.52
CA PRO A 3 16.07 -5.90 -13.54
C PRO A 3 15.12 -4.70 -13.46
N ARG A 4 13.82 -4.97 -13.35
CA ARG A 4 12.79 -3.92 -13.19
C ARG A 4 12.99 -3.19 -11.87
N ARG A 5 12.83 -1.87 -11.90
CA ARG A 5 12.99 -0.99 -10.75
C ARG A 5 11.65 -0.72 -10.07
N VAL A 6 11.64 -0.75 -8.75
CA VAL A 6 10.46 -0.44 -7.94
C VAL A 6 10.78 0.62 -6.90
N ASN A 7 9.88 1.59 -6.72
CA ASN A 7 9.95 2.53 -5.61
C ASN A 7 8.69 2.46 -4.73
N PHE A 8 8.86 2.84 -3.48
CA PHE A 8 7.80 2.81 -2.46
C PHE A 8 7.57 4.19 -1.89
N HIS A 9 6.31 4.61 -1.89
CA HIS A 9 5.85 5.86 -1.30
C HIS A 9 4.91 5.54 -0.13
N THR A 10 5.38 5.83 1.07
CA THR A 10 4.59 5.58 2.29
C THR A 10 3.99 6.89 2.77
N LEU A 11 2.66 6.93 2.81
CA LEU A 11 1.88 8.01 3.40
C LEU A 11 1.27 7.51 4.71
N GLY A 12 1.38 8.31 5.76
CA GLY A 12 0.71 8.04 7.03
C GLY A 12 1.64 7.57 8.17
N CYS A 13 1.28 6.48 8.82
CA CYS A 13 1.80 6.10 10.12
C CYS A 13 2.99 5.12 10.08
N LYS A 14 3.47 4.72 11.26
CA LYS A 14 4.55 3.73 11.41
C LYS A 14 4.14 2.34 10.94
N LEU A 15 2.84 1.99 11.01
CA LEU A 15 2.32 0.73 10.47
C LEU A 15 2.49 0.69 8.94
N ASN A 16 2.06 1.74 8.24
CA ASN A 16 2.26 1.84 6.80
C ASN A 16 3.75 1.74 6.43
N PHE A 17 4.64 2.28 7.26
CA PHE A 17 6.07 2.19 7.02
C PHE A 17 6.58 0.74 7.14
N SER A 18 6.21 0.00 8.19
CA SER A 18 6.61 -1.42 8.33
C SER A 18 6.02 -2.29 7.23
N GLU A 19 4.80 -2.03 6.81
CA GLU A 19 4.16 -2.71 5.68
C GLU A 19 4.90 -2.45 4.36
N SER A 20 5.21 -1.18 4.06
CA SER A 20 5.98 -0.85 2.86
C SER A 20 7.37 -1.49 2.85
N SER A 21 8.02 -1.56 4.02
CA SER A 21 9.31 -2.23 4.16
C SER A 21 9.21 -3.74 3.89
N THR A 22 8.14 -4.38 4.37
CA THR A 22 7.89 -5.82 4.11
C THR A 22 7.59 -6.06 2.63
N LEU A 23 6.72 -5.27 2.02
CA LEU A 23 6.42 -5.35 0.59
C LEU A 23 7.67 -5.13 -0.27
N ALA A 24 8.52 -4.16 0.10
CA ALA A 24 9.77 -3.91 -0.62
C ALA A 24 10.68 -5.14 -0.65
N ARG A 25 10.82 -5.85 0.47
CA ARG A 25 11.59 -7.10 0.52
C ARG A 25 10.97 -8.22 -0.33
N GLU A 26 9.65 -8.27 -0.48
CA GLU A 26 9.00 -9.23 -1.38
C GLU A 26 9.38 -8.96 -2.84
N PHE A 27 9.37 -7.69 -3.25
CA PHE A 27 9.81 -7.30 -4.59
C PHE A 27 11.30 -7.59 -4.82
N GLU A 28 12.17 -7.31 -3.84
CA GLU A 28 13.60 -7.61 -3.91
C GLU A 28 13.85 -9.12 -4.05
N ARG A 29 13.14 -9.95 -3.27
CA ARG A 29 13.18 -11.42 -3.41
C ARG A 29 12.69 -11.90 -4.78
N GLY A 30 11.76 -11.18 -5.38
CA GLY A 30 11.25 -11.41 -6.73
C GLY A 30 12.16 -10.90 -7.84
N GLY A 31 13.38 -10.42 -7.52
CA GLY A 31 14.36 -9.96 -8.50
C GLY A 31 14.22 -8.50 -8.96
N PHE A 32 13.39 -7.71 -8.28
CA PHE A 32 13.27 -6.27 -8.56
C PHE A 32 14.33 -5.49 -7.80
N VAL A 33 14.77 -4.37 -8.37
CA VAL A 33 15.69 -3.44 -7.70
C VAL A 33 14.89 -2.32 -7.05
N ARG A 34 14.96 -2.24 -5.73
CA ARG A 34 14.39 -1.11 -4.99
C ARG A 34 15.23 0.14 -5.23
N VAL A 35 14.56 1.22 -5.62
CA VAL A 35 15.18 2.52 -5.84
C VAL A 35 14.58 3.60 -4.95
N ALA A 36 15.27 4.73 -4.81
CA ALA A 36 14.76 5.85 -4.02
C ALA A 36 13.42 6.36 -4.56
N PRO A 37 12.51 6.90 -3.70
CA PRO A 37 11.23 7.45 -4.15
C PRO A 37 11.36 8.58 -5.19
N THR A 38 12.49 9.25 -5.19
CA THR A 38 12.82 10.30 -6.16
C THR A 38 13.43 9.77 -7.46
N ALA A 39 13.83 8.50 -7.52
CA ALA A 39 14.38 7.90 -8.73
C ALA A 39 13.25 7.42 -9.68
N GLU A 40 13.58 7.31 -10.96
CA GLU A 40 12.68 6.66 -11.93
C GLU A 40 12.56 5.18 -11.61
N ALA A 41 11.34 4.66 -11.73
CA ALA A 41 11.02 3.26 -11.50
C ALA A 41 9.99 2.78 -12.52
N ASP A 42 10.01 1.48 -12.78
CA ASP A 42 9.04 0.80 -13.65
C ASP A 42 7.73 0.53 -12.89
N ILE A 43 7.83 0.50 -11.55
CA ILE A 43 6.71 0.27 -10.65
C ILE A 43 6.78 1.27 -9.49
N CYS A 44 5.66 1.96 -9.25
CA CYS A 44 5.49 2.87 -8.11
C CYS A 44 4.41 2.29 -7.18
N VAL A 45 4.81 1.88 -5.98
CA VAL A 45 3.89 1.39 -4.94
C VAL A 45 3.59 2.51 -3.95
N ILE A 46 2.31 2.80 -3.75
CA ILE A 46 1.84 3.81 -2.80
C ILE A 46 1.08 3.11 -1.68
N ASN A 47 1.61 3.13 -0.45
CA ASN A 47 0.88 2.73 0.74
C ASN A 47 0.21 3.98 1.33
N SER A 48 -1.09 4.07 1.14
CA SER A 48 -1.90 5.26 1.36
C SER A 48 -2.43 5.37 2.79
N CYS A 49 -2.76 6.59 3.19
CA CYS A 49 -3.42 6.91 4.45
C CYS A 49 -4.68 7.72 4.18
N SER A 50 -5.72 7.55 5.01
CA SER A 50 -7.00 8.27 4.91
C SER A 50 -7.51 8.75 6.27
N VAL A 51 -6.60 9.08 7.19
CA VAL A 51 -6.98 9.59 8.52
C VAL A 51 -7.55 11.02 8.43
N THR A 52 -7.22 11.74 7.36
CA THR A 52 -7.69 13.10 7.09
C THR A 52 -7.89 13.30 5.58
N GLU A 53 -8.80 14.21 5.21
CA GLU A 53 -8.96 14.62 3.81
C GLU A 53 -7.64 15.17 3.19
N HIS A 54 -6.80 15.80 4.01
CA HIS A 54 -5.49 16.26 3.60
C HIS A 54 -4.58 15.09 3.17
N ALA A 55 -4.66 13.94 3.86
CA ALA A 55 -3.93 12.74 3.47
C ALA A 55 -4.43 12.19 2.13
N ASP A 56 -5.74 12.17 1.90
CA ASP A 56 -6.35 11.77 0.63
C ASP A 56 -5.86 12.69 -0.50
N LYS A 57 -5.88 14.01 -0.30
CA LYS A 57 -5.39 15.00 -1.26
C LYS A 57 -3.89 14.81 -1.57
N LYS A 58 -3.07 14.53 -0.55
CA LYS A 58 -1.65 14.21 -0.76
C LYS A 58 -1.47 12.96 -1.64
N CYS A 59 -2.26 11.92 -1.39
CA CYS A 59 -2.21 10.69 -2.16
C CYS A 59 -2.57 10.95 -3.63
N ARG A 60 -3.69 11.63 -3.90
CA ARG A 60 -4.12 12.00 -5.26
C ARG A 60 -3.06 12.83 -6.01
N ASN A 61 -2.47 13.80 -5.34
CA ASN A 61 -1.42 14.64 -5.92
C ASN A 61 -0.15 13.85 -6.22
N LEU A 62 0.22 12.91 -5.34
CA LEU A 62 1.36 12.02 -5.55
C LEU A 62 1.14 11.11 -6.77
N ILE A 63 -0.03 10.48 -6.90
CA ILE A 63 -0.37 9.64 -8.04
C ILE A 63 -0.22 10.43 -9.35
N ARG A 64 -0.84 11.60 -9.45
CA ARG A 64 -0.75 12.46 -10.65
C ARG A 64 0.70 12.89 -10.94
N LYS A 65 1.49 13.18 -9.91
CA LYS A 65 2.91 13.53 -10.06
C LYS A 65 3.71 12.36 -10.62
N LEU A 66 3.51 11.16 -10.11
CA LEU A 66 4.22 9.95 -10.56
C LEU A 66 3.83 9.61 -12.00
N HIS A 67 2.54 9.65 -12.33
CA HIS A 67 2.06 9.41 -13.68
C HIS A 67 2.66 10.40 -14.68
N ARG A 68 2.65 11.70 -14.38
CA ARG A 68 3.24 12.72 -15.27
C ARG A 68 4.74 12.54 -15.45
N ARG A 69 5.45 12.06 -14.42
CA ARG A 69 6.90 11.87 -14.48
C ARG A 69 7.30 10.63 -15.29
N ASN A 70 6.56 9.55 -15.17
CA ASN A 70 6.75 8.33 -15.96
C ASN A 70 5.38 7.70 -16.29
N PRO A 71 4.78 8.08 -17.43
CA PRO A 71 3.49 7.53 -17.85
C PRO A 71 3.52 6.02 -18.10
N ALA A 72 4.69 5.44 -18.35
CA ALA A 72 4.86 4.01 -18.58
C ALA A 72 4.93 3.19 -17.28
N ALA A 73 5.25 3.82 -16.13
CA ALA A 73 5.35 3.12 -14.85
C ALA A 73 3.99 2.58 -14.39
N ILE A 74 3.99 1.37 -13.85
CA ILE A 74 2.83 0.80 -13.17
C ILE A 74 2.65 1.50 -11.82
N ILE A 75 1.46 2.02 -11.55
CA ILE A 75 1.11 2.64 -10.26
C ILE A 75 0.14 1.72 -9.52
N ALA A 76 0.62 1.17 -8.40
CA ALA A 76 -0.15 0.32 -7.51
C ALA A 76 -0.41 1.04 -6.17
N VAL A 77 -1.67 1.08 -5.75
CA VAL A 77 -2.09 1.78 -4.53
C VAL A 77 -2.72 0.80 -3.55
N THR A 78 -2.30 0.87 -2.30
CA THR A 78 -2.87 0.09 -1.18
C THR A 78 -2.97 0.96 0.07
N GLY A 79 -3.44 0.41 1.19
CA GLY A 79 -3.56 1.10 2.48
C GLY A 79 -4.96 1.67 2.75
N CYS A 80 -5.07 2.50 3.79
CA CYS A 80 -6.38 2.94 4.30
C CYS A 80 -7.23 3.68 3.27
N TYR A 81 -6.64 4.51 2.40
CA TYR A 81 -7.40 5.21 1.37
C TYR A 81 -7.89 4.25 0.29
N ALA A 82 -7.05 3.28 -0.10
CA ALA A 82 -7.44 2.23 -1.05
C ALA A 82 -8.56 1.32 -0.49
N GLN A 83 -8.59 1.11 0.82
CA GLN A 83 -9.67 0.38 1.50
C GLN A 83 -10.98 1.17 1.50
N LEU A 84 -10.94 2.45 1.88
CA LEU A 84 -12.15 3.25 2.08
C LEU A 84 -12.77 3.78 0.79
N LYS A 85 -11.94 4.11 -0.20
CA LYS A 85 -12.37 4.78 -1.43
C LYS A 85 -11.68 4.19 -2.68
N PRO A 86 -11.78 2.87 -2.91
CA PRO A 86 -11.05 2.21 -3.99
C PRO A 86 -11.44 2.73 -5.37
N GLN A 87 -12.71 3.05 -5.59
CA GLN A 87 -13.20 3.55 -6.87
C GLN A 87 -12.75 4.98 -7.17
N GLU A 88 -12.63 5.83 -6.13
CA GLU A 88 -12.09 7.18 -6.28
C GLU A 88 -10.63 7.13 -6.74
N ILE A 89 -9.84 6.22 -6.18
CA ILE A 89 -8.43 6.03 -6.58
C ILE A 89 -8.35 5.43 -7.99
N ALA A 90 -9.17 4.43 -8.31
CA ALA A 90 -9.17 3.78 -9.61
C ALA A 90 -9.56 4.72 -10.77
N ALA A 91 -10.34 5.77 -10.47
CA ALA A 91 -10.70 6.81 -11.43
C ALA A 91 -9.57 7.82 -11.70
N ILE A 92 -8.48 7.79 -10.93
CA ILE A 92 -7.33 8.69 -11.14
C ILE A 92 -6.51 8.16 -12.32
N GLU A 93 -6.27 9.01 -13.30
CA GLU A 93 -5.43 8.67 -14.45
C GLU A 93 -4.05 8.18 -14.02
N GLY A 94 -3.63 7.08 -14.62
CA GLY A 94 -2.33 6.45 -14.37
C GLY A 94 -2.31 5.38 -13.28
N VAL A 95 -3.40 5.19 -12.53
CA VAL A 95 -3.52 4.07 -11.59
C VAL A 95 -3.79 2.78 -12.36
N ASP A 96 -3.02 1.73 -12.07
CA ASP A 96 -3.15 0.43 -12.70
C ASP A 96 -3.72 -0.63 -11.75
N ILE A 97 -3.42 -0.53 -10.45
CA ILE A 97 -3.86 -1.49 -9.43
C ILE A 97 -4.28 -0.76 -8.16
N VAL A 98 -5.42 -1.16 -7.60
CA VAL A 98 -5.89 -0.75 -6.26
C VAL A 98 -6.16 -2.00 -5.44
N LEU A 99 -5.50 -2.13 -4.28
CA LEU A 99 -5.69 -3.26 -3.37
C LEU A 99 -6.18 -2.80 -2.02
N SER A 100 -7.20 -3.49 -1.51
CA SER A 100 -7.68 -3.37 -0.13
C SER A 100 -6.63 -3.83 0.88
N ASN A 101 -6.90 -3.60 2.15
CA ASN A 101 -6.03 -4.10 3.23
C ASN A 101 -5.99 -5.63 3.29
N ASN A 102 -7.07 -6.31 2.91
CA ASN A 102 -7.14 -7.77 2.87
C ASN A 102 -6.19 -8.38 1.80
N ASP A 103 -6.04 -7.68 0.68
CA ASP A 103 -5.28 -8.17 -0.47
C ASP A 103 -3.84 -7.62 -0.53
N LYS A 104 -3.43 -6.86 0.48
CA LYS A 104 -2.12 -6.21 0.54
C LYS A 104 -0.96 -7.20 0.35
N GLY A 105 -1.03 -8.38 0.96
CA GLY A 105 -0.03 -9.44 0.80
C GLY A 105 0.05 -10.03 -0.61
N ALA A 106 -0.96 -9.83 -1.44
CA ALA A 106 -0.94 -10.28 -2.83
C ALA A 106 -0.36 -9.23 -3.81
N LEU A 107 0.06 -8.05 -3.33
CA LEU A 107 0.50 -6.94 -4.16
C LEU A 107 1.58 -7.35 -5.17
N PHE A 108 2.62 -8.02 -4.72
CA PHE A 108 3.71 -8.49 -5.59
C PHE A 108 3.17 -9.35 -6.73
N LYS A 109 2.37 -10.37 -6.38
CA LYS A 109 1.75 -11.29 -7.35
C LYS A 109 0.91 -10.54 -8.39
N ARG A 110 0.04 -9.61 -7.94
CA ARG A 110 -0.84 -8.84 -8.83
C ARG A 110 -0.07 -7.93 -9.78
N VAL A 111 1.02 -7.31 -9.30
CA VAL A 111 1.88 -6.47 -10.14
C VAL A 111 2.62 -7.29 -11.19
N VAL A 112 3.06 -8.51 -10.85
CA VAL A 112 3.75 -9.40 -11.80
C VAL A 112 2.79 -9.95 -12.84
N GLU A 113 1.56 -10.30 -12.44
CA GLU A 113 0.50 -10.81 -13.33
C GLU A 113 -0.07 -9.75 -14.27
N LEU A 114 0.18 -8.46 -14.02
CA LEU A 114 -0.35 -7.38 -14.86
C LEU A 114 0.28 -7.41 -16.25
N SER A 115 -0.53 -7.72 -17.25
CA SER A 115 -0.08 -7.88 -18.65
C SER A 115 0.17 -6.55 -19.39
N GLY A 116 0.03 -5.40 -18.73
CA GLY A 116 0.22 -4.06 -19.31
C GLY A 116 -0.67 -3.01 -18.68
N LYS A 117 -0.55 -1.78 -19.17
CA LYS A 117 -1.39 -0.65 -18.74
C LYS A 117 -2.76 -0.71 -19.41
N GLY A 118 -3.78 -0.34 -18.65
CA GLY A 118 -5.15 -0.31 -19.14
C GLY A 118 -6.08 0.28 -18.08
N ARG A 119 -7.28 -0.26 -17.98
CA ARG A 119 -8.21 0.10 -16.91
C ARG A 119 -7.67 -0.41 -15.56
N ALA A 120 -7.74 0.41 -14.52
CA ALA A 120 -7.33 0.04 -13.17
C ALA A 120 -8.02 -1.25 -12.70
N GLN A 121 -7.21 -2.21 -12.24
CA GLN A 121 -7.72 -3.42 -11.59
C GLN A 121 -7.95 -3.13 -10.12
N VAL A 122 -9.18 -3.33 -9.65
CA VAL A 122 -9.58 -3.06 -8.26
C VAL A 122 -9.84 -4.37 -7.54
N TYR A 123 -9.07 -4.62 -6.51
CA TYR A 123 -9.25 -5.73 -5.56
C TYR A 123 -9.68 -5.14 -4.23
N SER A 124 -10.97 -5.07 -4.00
CA SER A 124 -11.55 -4.47 -2.80
C SER A 124 -12.56 -5.39 -2.15
N CYS A 125 -12.66 -5.29 -0.83
CA CYS A 125 -13.70 -5.92 -0.03
C CYS A 125 -14.21 -4.90 0.99
N GLU A 126 -15.43 -5.14 1.49
CA GLU A 126 -15.96 -4.37 2.61
C GLU A 126 -15.08 -4.58 3.85
N THR A 127 -15.00 -3.55 4.71
CA THR A 127 -14.17 -3.62 5.91
C THR A 127 -14.58 -4.77 6.83
N ASP A 128 -15.88 -5.03 6.96
CA ASP A 128 -16.41 -6.15 7.77
C ASP A 128 -16.05 -7.54 7.20
N SER A 129 -15.61 -7.59 5.95
CA SER A 129 -15.13 -8.81 5.26
C SER A 129 -13.62 -8.98 5.33
N LEU A 130 -12.90 -8.12 6.03
CA LEU A 130 -11.47 -8.30 6.26
C LEU A 130 -11.24 -9.55 7.11
N THR A 131 -10.36 -10.44 6.66
CA THR A 131 -10.10 -11.74 7.31
C THR A 131 -8.62 -12.00 7.54
N SER A 132 -7.74 -11.13 7.02
CA SER A 132 -6.31 -11.36 7.06
C SER A 132 -5.55 -10.28 7.82
N PHE A 133 -4.60 -10.72 8.65
CA PHE A 133 -3.59 -9.86 9.25
C PHE A 133 -2.32 -9.88 8.39
N PHE A 134 -1.98 -8.75 7.79
CA PHE A 134 -0.72 -8.63 7.07
C PHE A 134 0.42 -8.36 8.06
N ALA A 135 1.13 -9.42 8.46
CA ALA A 135 2.30 -9.31 9.34
C ALA A 135 3.40 -8.48 8.68
N ALA A 136 3.89 -7.47 9.36
CA ALA A 136 4.88 -6.56 8.80
C ALA A 136 5.90 -6.08 9.82
N PHE A 137 7.13 -5.90 9.34
CA PHE A 137 8.20 -5.30 10.12
C PHE A 137 9.13 -4.49 9.22
N SER A 138 9.78 -3.47 9.80
CA SER A 138 10.85 -2.76 9.11
C SER A 138 12.20 -3.19 9.68
N SER A 139 13.19 -3.37 8.81
CA SER A 139 14.56 -3.69 9.19
C SER A 139 15.51 -3.09 8.15
N GLY A 140 16.56 -2.40 8.63
CA GLY A 140 17.59 -1.83 7.76
C GLY A 140 17.21 -0.50 7.06
N ASP A 141 15.96 -0.09 7.08
CA ASP A 141 15.50 1.13 6.43
C ASP A 141 15.76 2.41 7.24
N ARG A 142 15.85 2.28 8.56
CA ARG A 142 16.04 3.38 9.53
C ARG A 142 16.80 2.89 10.75
N THR A 143 17.22 3.82 11.61
CA THR A 143 17.87 3.54 12.91
C THR A 143 17.00 2.69 13.84
N ARG A 144 15.66 2.76 13.72
CA ARG A 144 14.72 2.00 14.54
C ARG A 144 13.94 1.02 13.68
N ALA A 145 13.84 -0.22 14.16
CA ALA A 145 12.92 -1.21 13.60
C ALA A 145 11.51 -1.01 14.17
N PHE A 146 10.49 -1.31 13.35
CA PHE A 146 9.10 -1.33 13.76
C PHE A 146 8.52 -2.70 13.45
N LEU A 147 7.87 -3.29 14.45
CA LEU A 147 7.10 -4.52 14.33
C LEU A 147 5.61 -4.15 14.40
N LYS A 148 4.84 -4.60 13.43
CA LYS A 148 3.39 -4.48 13.44
C LYS A 148 2.81 -5.62 14.28
N VAL A 149 2.25 -5.29 15.43
CA VAL A 149 1.64 -6.25 16.37
C VAL A 149 0.12 -6.22 16.33
N GLN A 150 -0.46 -5.15 15.79
CA GLN A 150 -1.90 -4.95 15.70
C GLN A 150 -2.26 -4.16 14.45
N ASP A 151 -3.42 -4.41 13.90
CA ASP A 151 -4.09 -3.61 12.88
C ASP A 151 -5.45 -3.16 13.38
N GLY A 152 -5.91 -1.99 12.91
CA GLY A 152 -7.23 -1.48 13.23
C GLY A 152 -7.49 -1.15 14.69
N CYS A 153 -8.77 -0.95 15.01
CA CYS A 153 -9.28 -0.61 16.32
C CYS A 153 -10.78 -0.93 16.38
N ASP A 154 -11.26 -1.46 17.50
CA ASP A 154 -12.68 -1.74 17.75
C ASP A 154 -13.44 -0.59 18.44
N TYR A 155 -12.72 0.46 18.85
CA TYR A 155 -13.34 1.67 19.38
C TYR A 155 -13.94 2.53 18.26
N LYS A 156 -15.25 2.81 18.36
CA LYS A 156 -15.99 3.64 17.39
C LYS A 156 -16.03 5.10 17.80
N CYS A 157 -14.86 5.73 17.94
CA CYS A 157 -14.77 7.15 18.27
C CYS A 157 -15.34 8.03 17.14
N ALA A 158 -16.17 9.00 17.45
CA ALA A 158 -16.92 9.81 16.49
C ALA A 158 -16.05 10.56 15.45
N TYR A 159 -14.81 10.87 15.78
CA TYR A 159 -13.86 11.58 14.91
C TYR A 159 -12.79 10.70 14.28
N CYS A 160 -12.83 9.38 14.52
CA CYS A 160 -11.77 8.45 14.09
C CYS A 160 -12.21 7.63 12.88
N THR A 161 -11.38 7.59 11.85
CA THR A 161 -11.62 6.81 10.63
C THR A 161 -10.96 5.44 10.64
N ILE A 162 -10.17 5.10 11.66
CA ILE A 162 -9.39 3.86 11.69
C ILE A 162 -10.29 2.63 11.64
N HIS A 163 -11.37 2.61 12.44
CA HIS A 163 -12.32 1.48 12.51
C HIS A 163 -13.12 1.27 11.21
N TYR A 164 -13.18 2.28 10.33
CA TYR A 164 -13.76 2.11 9.00
C TYR A 164 -12.79 1.52 7.98
N ALA A 165 -11.48 1.66 8.21
CA ALA A 165 -10.46 1.20 7.27
C ALA A 165 -9.88 -0.16 7.63
N CYS A 166 -9.87 -0.53 8.90
CA CYS A 166 -9.27 -1.75 9.41
C CYS A 166 -10.06 -2.28 10.59
N LEU A 167 -10.36 -3.59 10.60
CA LEU A 167 -10.83 -4.29 11.79
C LEU A 167 -9.67 -4.50 12.78
N LEU A 168 -10.01 -4.74 14.04
CA LEU A 168 -9.03 -5.08 15.05
C LEU A 168 -8.50 -6.50 14.80
N TYR A 169 -7.24 -6.59 14.39
CA TYR A 169 -6.48 -7.83 14.30
C TYR A 169 -5.19 -7.70 15.08
N THR A 170 -4.83 -8.73 15.82
CA THR A 170 -3.56 -8.82 16.52
C THR A 170 -2.68 -9.89 15.89
N SER A 171 -1.37 -9.70 15.93
CA SER A 171 -0.43 -10.75 15.58
C SER A 171 -0.55 -11.89 16.59
N PRO A 172 -0.61 -13.17 16.14
CA PRO A 172 -0.58 -14.29 17.06
C PRO A 172 0.68 -14.22 17.93
N SER A 173 0.49 -14.37 19.23
CA SER A 173 1.58 -14.43 20.20
C SER A 173 2.03 -15.89 20.37
N PRO A 174 3.33 -16.17 20.56
CA PRO A 174 3.78 -17.51 20.90
C PRO A 174 3.23 -18.05 22.24
N ARG A 175 2.51 -17.21 22.98
CA ARG A 175 1.89 -17.55 24.28
C ARG A 175 0.39 -17.77 24.19
N ASP A 176 -0.22 -17.53 23.03
CA ASP A 176 -1.62 -17.77 22.73
C ASP A 176 -1.77 -19.21 22.05
#